data_b7847fe1211aa0f7510c0e21d63560f1
#
_entry.id   b7847fe1211aa0f7510c0e21d63560f1
#
_cell.length_a   1.000
_cell.length_b   1.000
_cell.length_c   1.000
_cell.angle_alpha   90.00
_cell.angle_beta   90.00
_cell.angle_gamma   90.00
#
_symmetry.space_group_name_H-M   'P 1'
#
loop_
_entity.id
_entity.type
_entity.pdbx_description
1 polymer ?
#
loop_
_entity_poly.entity_id
_entity_poly.type
_entity_poly.pdbx_seq_one_letter_code
_entity_poly.pdbx_strand_id
1 'polypeptide(L)'
;MNKKLTVTLIALMMVLTACTPTAGEQGPAGEQGPAGAQGPAGEVSQQAIDAAVEAALAEPEAEVGGTLVIYSGRKESLVADIIAEFAATSGVEVEVRYAKSPALAGTVVLEGAISPADVFFSQDPVSLGVIAKEGLFDRLPDSVLDNVPAWAVDKNGYWVGTSGRSRSLVIDTRDVTDAELPGDIYGLAD
;
A
#
# COMPACT_ATOMS: atom_id res chain seq x y z
N MET A 1 51.59 -12.29 -18.54
CA MET A 1 50.77 -12.44 -19.74
C MET A 1 51.66 -12.96 -20.83
N ASN A 2 51.50 -14.23 -21.22
CA ASN A 2 52.49 -14.97 -22.00
C ASN A 2 52.43 -14.54 -23.50
N LYS A 3 53.58 -14.09 -24.04
CA LYS A 3 53.76 -13.65 -25.43
C LYS A 3 53.23 -14.64 -26.47
N LYS A 4 53.16 -15.92 -26.15
CA LYS A 4 52.66 -16.99 -27.04
C LYS A 4 51.14 -16.96 -27.19
N LEU A 5 50.39 -16.43 -26.18
CA LEU A 5 48.92 -16.34 -26.23
C LEU A 5 48.46 -15.16 -27.11
N THR A 6 49.26 -14.09 -27.16
CA THR A 6 48.97 -12.89 -27.96
C THR A 6 49.14 -13.12 -29.48
N VAL A 7 50.12 -13.94 -29.84
CA VAL A 7 50.35 -14.28 -31.27
C VAL A 7 49.28 -15.21 -31.85
N THR A 8 48.75 -16.12 -31.02
CA THR A 8 47.65 -17.04 -31.44
C THR A 8 46.35 -16.32 -31.59
N LEU A 9 46.08 -15.28 -30.80
CA LEU A 9 44.87 -14.46 -30.88
C LEU A 9 44.86 -13.56 -32.12
N ILE A 10 46.02 -13.05 -32.55
CA ILE A 10 46.16 -12.21 -33.76
C ILE A 10 46.05 -13.06 -35.03
N ALA A 11 46.55 -14.31 -35.02
CA ALA A 11 46.42 -15.22 -36.15
C ALA A 11 44.97 -15.71 -36.41
N LEU A 12 44.14 -15.78 -35.36
CA LEU A 12 42.73 -16.19 -35.45
C LEU A 12 41.82 -15.06 -35.96
N MET A 13 42.24 -13.81 -35.90
CA MET A 13 41.46 -12.64 -36.31
C MET A 13 41.63 -12.30 -37.81
N MET A 14 42.58 -12.93 -38.52
CA MET A 14 42.84 -12.68 -39.98
C MET A 14 42.16 -13.66 -40.94
N VAL A 15 41.41 -14.63 -40.47
CA VAL A 15 40.77 -15.65 -41.36
C VAL A 15 39.26 -15.34 -41.59
N LEU A 16 38.70 -14.28 -41.04
CA LEU A 16 37.26 -13.96 -41.16
C LEU A 16 36.93 -12.85 -42.19
N THR A 17 37.85 -12.50 -43.07
CA THR A 17 37.60 -11.45 -44.08
C THR A 17 37.71 -12.00 -45.51
N ALA A 18 36.86 -12.96 -45.89
CA ALA A 18 36.63 -13.24 -47.29
C ALA A 18 35.38 -14.11 -47.46
N CYS A 19 34.24 -13.47 -47.56
CA CYS A 19 33.09 -13.85 -48.41
C CYS A 19 31.95 -12.85 -48.13
N THR A 20 31.96 -11.72 -48.81
CA THR A 20 30.73 -10.93 -49.00
C THR A 20 30.01 -11.49 -50.23
N PRO A 21 28.86 -12.15 -50.11
CA PRO A 21 27.98 -12.36 -51.24
C PRO A 21 27.40 -11.01 -51.63
N THR A 22 27.56 -10.63 -52.87
CA THR A 22 26.87 -9.49 -53.48
C THR A 22 25.38 -9.79 -53.42
N ALA A 23 24.68 -9.13 -52.48
CA ALA A 23 23.23 -9.20 -52.43
C ALA A 23 22.68 -8.50 -53.68
N GLY A 24 21.93 -9.22 -54.52
CA GLY A 24 21.16 -8.64 -55.58
C GLY A 24 20.19 -7.58 -55.03
N GLU A 25 19.94 -6.54 -55.82
CA GLU A 25 18.99 -5.49 -55.45
C GLU A 25 17.63 -6.12 -55.11
N GLN A 26 17.17 -5.87 -53.86
CA GLN A 26 15.85 -6.28 -53.46
C GLN A 26 14.83 -5.43 -54.21
N GLY A 27 13.93 -6.06 -54.93
CA GLY A 27 12.85 -5.36 -55.62
C GLY A 27 12.03 -4.49 -54.67
N PRO A 28 11.34 -3.45 -55.16
CA PRO A 28 10.54 -2.57 -54.34
C PRO A 28 9.50 -3.37 -53.59
N ALA A 29 9.33 -3.02 -52.26
CA ALA A 29 8.30 -3.61 -51.44
C ALA A 29 6.92 -3.29 -52.06
N GLY A 30 6.07 -4.30 -52.16
CA GLY A 30 4.70 -4.12 -52.63
C GLY A 30 3.95 -3.12 -51.79
N GLU A 31 3.09 -2.32 -52.39
CA GLU A 31 2.26 -1.34 -51.70
C GLU A 31 1.39 -2.05 -50.63
N GLN A 32 1.39 -1.51 -49.43
CA GLN A 32 0.57 -2.01 -48.33
C GLN A 32 -0.93 -1.81 -48.71
N GLY A 33 -1.68 -2.87 -48.68
CA GLY A 33 -3.12 -2.81 -48.94
C GLY A 33 -3.84 -1.84 -47.98
N PRO A 34 -4.98 -1.27 -48.38
CA PRO A 34 -5.74 -0.37 -47.57
C PRO A 34 -6.13 -1.02 -46.24
N ALA A 35 -6.06 -0.27 -45.16
CA ALA A 35 -6.51 -0.72 -43.84
C ALA A 35 -7.98 -1.14 -43.91
N GLY A 36 -8.32 -2.30 -43.37
CA GLY A 36 -9.67 -2.79 -43.30
C GLY A 36 -10.56 -1.76 -42.57
N ALA A 37 -11.81 -1.60 -43.03
CA ALA A 37 -12.78 -0.72 -42.41
C ALA A 37 -12.97 -1.11 -40.93
N GLN A 38 -12.94 -0.11 -40.06
CA GLN A 38 -13.21 -0.29 -38.64
C GLN A 38 -14.65 -0.82 -38.50
N GLY A 39 -14.81 -1.94 -37.81
CA GLY A 39 -16.12 -2.51 -37.53
C GLY A 39 -17.00 -1.49 -36.77
N PRO A 40 -18.33 -1.56 -36.89
CA PRO A 40 -19.23 -0.69 -36.17
C PRO A 40 -18.96 -0.79 -34.68
N ALA A 41 -18.93 0.36 -33.99
CA ALA A 41 -18.86 0.40 -32.53
C ALA A 41 -20.04 -0.40 -31.96
N GLY A 42 -19.76 -1.41 -31.14
CA GLY A 42 -20.81 -2.20 -30.50
C GLY A 42 -21.64 -1.26 -29.62
N GLU A 43 -22.93 -1.10 -29.94
CA GLU A 43 -23.85 -0.42 -29.06
C GLU A 43 -24.03 -1.27 -27.80
N VAL A 44 -23.48 -0.81 -26.69
CA VAL A 44 -23.76 -1.40 -25.37
C VAL A 44 -25.18 -1.01 -25.04
N SER A 45 -26.11 -1.95 -25.07
CA SER A 45 -27.52 -1.65 -24.74
C SER A 45 -27.63 -1.25 -23.25
N GLN A 46 -28.51 -0.30 -22.93
CA GLN A 46 -28.76 0.10 -21.54
C GLN A 46 -29.06 -1.12 -20.66
N GLN A 47 -29.75 -2.10 -21.21
CA GLN A 47 -30.09 -3.35 -20.54
C GLN A 47 -28.85 -4.19 -20.18
N ALA A 48 -27.78 -4.14 -20.99
CA ALA A 48 -26.50 -4.80 -20.67
C ALA A 48 -25.73 -4.04 -19.59
N ILE A 49 -25.84 -2.71 -19.56
CA ILE A 49 -25.27 -1.87 -18.51
C ILE A 49 -26.01 -2.13 -17.20
N ASP A 50 -27.34 -2.10 -17.22
CA ASP A 50 -28.17 -2.33 -16.03
C ASP A 50 -27.95 -3.73 -15.45
N ALA A 51 -27.83 -4.77 -16.29
CA ALA A 51 -27.53 -6.13 -15.88
C ALA A 51 -26.09 -6.26 -15.33
N ALA A 52 -25.12 -5.54 -15.89
CA ALA A 52 -23.75 -5.53 -15.37
C ALA A 52 -23.65 -4.78 -14.03
N VAL A 53 -24.41 -3.71 -13.86
CA VAL A 53 -24.52 -2.98 -12.59
C VAL A 53 -25.22 -3.83 -11.55
N GLU A 54 -26.31 -4.50 -11.89
CA GLU A 54 -27.01 -5.40 -10.98
C GLU A 54 -26.17 -6.61 -10.61
N ALA A 55 -25.40 -7.19 -11.55
CA ALA A 55 -24.45 -8.25 -11.29
C ALA A 55 -23.26 -7.79 -10.43
N ALA A 56 -22.77 -6.56 -10.60
CA ALA A 56 -21.73 -5.98 -9.78
C ALA A 56 -22.21 -5.61 -8.36
N LEU A 57 -23.50 -5.25 -8.23
CA LEU A 57 -24.15 -5.01 -6.93
C LEU A 57 -24.60 -6.31 -6.25
N ALA A 58 -24.76 -7.40 -7.02
CA ALA A 58 -25.09 -8.74 -6.56
C ALA A 58 -23.82 -9.61 -6.40
N GLU A 59 -22.65 -9.00 -6.28
CA GLU A 59 -21.51 -9.77 -5.75
C GLU A 59 -21.99 -10.40 -4.44
N PRO A 60 -21.96 -11.74 -4.30
CA PRO A 60 -22.32 -12.35 -3.04
C PRO A 60 -21.40 -11.68 -2.02
N GLU A 61 -21.98 -11.06 -0.99
CA GLU A 61 -21.24 -10.82 0.24
C GLU A 61 -20.58 -12.14 0.54
N ALA A 62 -19.29 -12.24 0.23
CA ALA A 62 -18.52 -13.42 0.58
C ALA A 62 -18.81 -13.59 2.06
N GLU A 63 -19.40 -14.73 2.43
CA GLU A 63 -19.52 -15.06 3.84
C GLU A 63 -18.07 -15.05 4.33
N VAL A 64 -17.65 -13.94 4.87
CA VAL A 64 -16.33 -13.75 5.45
C VAL A 64 -16.41 -14.51 6.76
N GLY A 65 -16.38 -15.84 6.65
CA GLY A 65 -16.28 -16.72 7.81
C GLY A 65 -14.85 -16.67 8.33
N GLY A 66 -14.69 -16.84 9.63
CA GLY A 66 -13.39 -16.88 10.28
C GLY A 66 -13.36 -15.96 11.50
N THR A 67 -12.21 -15.97 12.17
CA THR A 67 -11.95 -15.13 13.35
C THR A 67 -10.94 -14.07 12.97
N LEU A 68 -11.25 -12.79 13.24
CA LEU A 68 -10.35 -11.66 13.12
C LEU A 68 -9.73 -11.37 14.50
N VAL A 69 -8.43 -11.45 14.63
CA VAL A 69 -7.71 -11.17 15.87
C VAL A 69 -7.14 -9.75 15.84
N ILE A 70 -7.62 -8.90 16.74
CA ILE A 70 -7.20 -7.50 16.86
C ILE A 70 -6.34 -7.32 18.12
N TYR A 71 -5.11 -6.83 17.96
CA TYR A 71 -4.30 -6.33 19.07
C TYR A 71 -4.53 -4.83 19.20
N SER A 72 -5.31 -4.42 20.23
CA SER A 72 -5.72 -3.04 20.43
C SER A 72 -4.93 -2.33 21.53
N GLY A 73 -4.18 -1.32 21.12
CA GLY A 73 -3.55 -0.35 22.03
C GLY A 73 -4.53 0.70 22.55
N ARG A 74 -5.76 0.73 22.01
CA ARG A 74 -6.85 1.61 22.46
C ARG A 74 -7.60 0.95 23.61
N LYS A 75 -8.14 1.77 24.53
CA LYS A 75 -8.99 1.24 25.60
C LYS A 75 -10.27 0.67 25.00
N GLU A 76 -10.71 -0.45 25.53
CA GLU A 76 -11.96 -1.11 25.14
C GLU A 76 -13.14 -0.13 25.11
N SER A 77 -13.31 0.69 26.14
CA SER A 77 -14.39 1.69 26.22
C SER A 77 -14.40 2.75 25.10
N LEU A 78 -13.37 2.80 24.26
CA LEU A 78 -13.27 3.75 23.15
C LEU A 78 -13.49 3.09 21.79
N VAL A 79 -13.43 1.76 21.70
CA VAL A 79 -13.44 1.05 20.42
C VAL A 79 -14.37 -0.15 20.39
N ALA A 80 -14.91 -0.59 21.56
CA ALA A 80 -15.76 -1.76 21.62
C ALA A 80 -16.99 -1.65 20.70
N ASP A 81 -17.65 -0.50 20.70
CA ASP A 81 -18.88 -0.30 19.93
C ASP A 81 -18.62 -0.41 18.41
N ILE A 82 -17.54 0.20 17.91
CA ILE A 82 -17.20 0.13 16.47
C ILE A 82 -16.77 -1.28 16.07
N ILE A 83 -16.09 -2.01 16.96
CA ILE A 83 -15.70 -3.42 16.70
C ILE A 83 -16.94 -4.32 16.71
N ALA A 84 -17.87 -4.10 17.63
CA ALA A 84 -19.12 -4.85 17.70
C ALA A 84 -20.01 -4.59 16.47
N GLU A 85 -20.08 -3.34 16.00
CA GLU A 85 -20.80 -2.99 14.77
C GLU A 85 -20.17 -3.66 13.54
N PHE A 86 -18.84 -3.65 13.45
CA PHE A 86 -18.14 -4.38 12.39
C PHE A 86 -18.46 -5.88 12.43
N ALA A 87 -18.36 -6.52 13.58
CA ALA A 87 -18.66 -7.95 13.72
C ALA A 87 -20.11 -8.27 13.32
N ALA A 88 -21.07 -7.41 13.74
CA ALA A 88 -22.49 -7.58 13.42
C ALA A 88 -22.81 -7.41 11.92
N THR A 89 -22.11 -6.50 11.24
CA THR A 89 -22.35 -6.20 9.83
C THR A 89 -21.60 -7.14 8.88
N SER A 90 -20.40 -7.59 9.26
CA SER A 90 -19.57 -8.46 8.42
C SER A 90 -19.82 -9.96 8.66
N GLY A 91 -20.44 -10.34 9.79
CA GLY A 91 -20.57 -11.74 10.18
C GLY A 91 -19.25 -12.41 10.63
N VAL A 92 -18.15 -11.64 10.75
CA VAL A 92 -16.85 -12.12 11.21
C VAL A 92 -16.82 -12.20 12.73
N GLU A 93 -16.34 -13.31 13.29
CA GLU A 93 -16.03 -13.39 14.70
C GLU A 93 -14.80 -12.54 15.03
N VAL A 94 -14.86 -11.68 16.05
CA VAL A 94 -13.75 -10.78 16.38
C VAL A 94 -13.25 -11.08 17.79
N GLU A 95 -11.95 -11.40 17.89
CA GLU A 95 -11.22 -11.53 19.14
C GLU A 95 -10.33 -10.31 19.36
N VAL A 96 -10.39 -9.69 20.54
CA VAL A 96 -9.60 -8.48 20.83
C VAL A 96 -8.72 -8.67 22.06
N ARG A 97 -7.42 -8.41 21.88
CA ARG A 97 -6.46 -8.33 22.97
C ARG A 97 -6.14 -6.89 23.28
N TYR A 98 -6.56 -6.43 24.47
CA TYR A 98 -6.34 -5.05 24.93
C TYR A 98 -5.07 -4.93 25.79
N ALA A 99 -4.16 -4.04 25.44
CA ALA A 99 -3.02 -3.64 26.27
C ALA A 99 -2.47 -2.28 25.81
N LYS A 100 -1.36 -1.81 26.38
CA LYS A 100 -0.68 -0.60 25.88
C LYS A 100 -0.01 -0.88 24.54
N SER A 101 -0.07 0.07 23.59
CA SER A 101 0.52 -0.10 22.25
C SER A 101 1.98 -0.59 22.25
N PRO A 102 2.90 -0.04 23.08
CA PRO A 102 4.28 -0.54 23.11
C PRO A 102 4.41 -1.99 23.59
N ALA A 103 3.56 -2.42 24.52
CA ALA A 103 3.59 -3.80 25.03
C ALA A 103 3.10 -4.78 23.94
N LEU A 104 2.01 -4.44 23.25
CA LEU A 104 1.49 -5.25 22.14
C LEU A 104 2.45 -5.26 20.96
N ALA A 105 3.09 -4.15 20.62
CA ALA A 105 4.11 -4.11 19.58
C ALA A 105 5.27 -5.04 19.91
N GLY A 106 5.75 -5.04 21.17
CA GLY A 106 6.74 -6.00 21.64
C GLY A 106 6.27 -7.45 21.53
N THR A 107 5.00 -7.71 21.82
CA THR A 107 4.40 -9.04 21.67
C THR A 107 4.42 -9.49 20.21
N VAL A 108 3.95 -8.66 19.26
CA VAL A 108 3.95 -8.96 17.82
C VAL A 108 5.37 -9.25 17.32
N VAL A 109 6.36 -8.45 17.76
CA VAL A 109 7.77 -8.67 17.38
C VAL A 109 8.29 -10.00 17.92
N LEU A 110 7.94 -10.38 19.14
CA LEU A 110 8.35 -11.67 19.73
C LEU A 110 7.66 -12.86 19.06
N GLU A 111 6.40 -12.72 18.70
CA GLU A 111 5.63 -13.72 17.97
C GLU A 111 6.12 -13.86 16.51
N GLY A 112 6.59 -12.75 15.93
CA GLY A 112 7.11 -12.73 14.57
C GLY A 112 6.09 -13.19 13.53
N ALA A 113 6.52 -14.01 12.57
CA ALA A 113 5.67 -14.51 11.49
C ALA A 113 4.56 -15.48 11.93
N ILE A 114 4.55 -15.90 13.18
CA ILE A 114 3.49 -16.76 13.75
C ILE A 114 2.54 -16.00 14.67
N SER A 115 2.60 -14.65 14.66
CA SER A 115 1.65 -13.84 15.43
C SER A 115 0.22 -14.16 14.99
N PRO A 116 -0.70 -14.37 15.93
CA PRO A 116 -2.10 -14.56 15.59
C PRO A 116 -2.81 -13.24 15.26
N ALA A 117 -2.14 -12.09 15.43
CA ALA A 117 -2.76 -10.79 15.21
C ALA A 117 -2.90 -10.49 13.72
N ASP A 118 -4.13 -10.33 13.25
CA ASP A 118 -4.46 -9.87 11.90
C ASP A 118 -4.41 -8.35 11.81
N VAL A 119 -4.80 -7.65 12.89
CA VAL A 119 -4.84 -6.18 12.95
C VAL A 119 -4.16 -5.66 14.21
N PHE A 120 -3.27 -4.69 14.03
CA PHE A 120 -2.68 -3.93 15.12
C PHE A 120 -3.25 -2.50 15.17
N PHE A 121 -4.12 -2.24 16.15
CA PHE A 121 -4.76 -0.95 16.34
C PHE A 121 -4.01 -0.11 17.38
N SER A 122 -3.07 0.71 16.93
CA SER A 122 -2.20 1.51 17.81
C SER A 122 -2.80 2.86 18.22
N GLN A 123 -2.33 3.40 19.36
CA GLN A 123 -2.57 4.80 19.75
C GLN A 123 -1.51 5.76 19.19
N ASP A 124 -0.38 5.25 18.76
CA ASP A 124 0.79 6.05 18.40
C ASP A 124 1.54 5.46 17.20
N PRO A 125 2.17 6.31 16.38
CA PRO A 125 2.92 5.85 15.21
C PRO A 125 4.25 5.17 15.57
N VAL A 126 4.78 5.36 16.78
CA VAL A 126 6.06 4.78 17.19
C VAL A 126 5.94 3.26 17.30
N SER A 127 4.86 2.79 17.94
CA SER A 127 4.57 1.35 18.05
C SER A 127 4.36 0.70 16.68
N LEU A 128 3.72 1.41 15.73
CA LEU A 128 3.60 0.96 14.33
C LEU A 128 4.97 0.89 13.65
N GLY A 129 5.81 1.90 13.84
CA GLY A 129 7.16 1.93 13.29
C GLY A 129 8.06 0.80 13.77
N VAL A 130 7.88 0.33 15.00
CA VAL A 130 8.62 -0.84 15.54
C VAL A 130 8.27 -2.10 14.76
N ILE A 131 6.97 -2.39 14.58
CA ILE A 131 6.50 -3.58 13.85
C ILE A 131 6.90 -3.49 12.36
N ALA A 132 6.74 -2.31 11.75
CA ALA A 132 7.11 -2.06 10.36
C ALA A 132 8.61 -2.30 10.09
N LYS A 133 9.48 -1.91 11.04
CA LYS A 133 10.92 -2.11 10.94
C LYS A 133 11.32 -3.60 10.88
N GLU A 134 10.57 -4.44 11.59
CA GLU A 134 10.76 -5.89 11.59
C GLU A 134 10.11 -6.59 10.37
N GLY A 135 9.46 -5.83 9.48
CA GLY A 135 8.83 -6.37 8.26
C GLY A 135 7.61 -7.25 8.54
N LEU A 136 6.88 -6.98 9.63
CA LEU A 136 5.75 -7.78 10.07
C LEU A 136 4.39 -7.17 9.67
N PHE A 137 4.37 -6.18 8.78
CA PHE A 137 3.17 -5.64 8.17
C PHE A 137 3.12 -5.95 6.69
N ASP A 138 1.96 -6.35 6.22
CA ASP A 138 1.64 -6.35 4.80
C ASP A 138 1.21 -4.95 4.33
N ARG A 139 1.43 -4.66 3.04
CA ARG A 139 0.96 -3.42 2.45
C ARG A 139 -0.56 -3.43 2.37
N LEU A 140 -1.19 -2.35 2.82
CA LEU A 140 -2.64 -2.18 2.71
C LEU A 140 -3.07 -2.03 1.24
N PRO A 141 -4.26 -2.51 0.88
CA PRO A 141 -4.86 -2.28 -0.43
C PRO A 141 -5.03 -0.79 -0.73
N ASP A 142 -4.92 -0.39 -2.00
CA ASP A 142 -5.11 1.00 -2.42
C ASP A 142 -6.52 1.52 -2.03
N SER A 143 -7.54 0.66 -2.08
CA SER A 143 -8.89 0.99 -1.61
C SER A 143 -8.97 1.43 -0.15
N VAL A 144 -8.05 1.00 0.70
CA VAL A 144 -7.93 1.47 2.10
C VAL A 144 -7.12 2.74 2.19
N LEU A 145 -6.00 2.81 1.44
CA LEU A 145 -5.09 3.96 1.45
C LEU A 145 -5.75 5.22 0.90
N ASP A 146 -6.60 5.10 -0.12
CA ASP A 146 -7.30 6.20 -0.78
C ASP A 146 -8.46 6.78 0.07
N ASN A 147 -8.91 6.07 1.12
CA ASN A 147 -9.97 6.53 2.01
C ASN A 147 -9.51 7.54 3.06
N VAL A 148 -8.20 7.82 3.16
CA VAL A 148 -7.66 8.75 4.15
C VAL A 148 -6.81 9.82 3.47
N PRO A 149 -6.67 11.02 4.07
CA PRO A 149 -5.78 12.05 3.54
C PRO A 149 -4.33 11.56 3.45
N ALA A 150 -3.59 11.98 2.43
CA ALA A 150 -2.21 11.53 2.18
C ALA A 150 -1.26 11.71 3.38
N TRP A 151 -1.48 12.73 4.22
CA TRP A 151 -0.70 12.95 5.45
C TRP A 151 -0.96 11.89 6.54
N ALA A 152 -2.06 11.14 6.44
CA ALA A 152 -2.43 10.07 7.38
C ALA A 152 -2.04 8.67 6.87
N VAL A 153 -1.37 8.58 5.72
CA VAL A 153 -0.89 7.33 5.12
C VAL A 153 0.59 7.16 5.44
N ASP A 154 0.99 5.96 5.87
CA ASP A 154 2.42 5.60 5.92
C ASP A 154 3.06 5.62 4.53
N LYS A 155 4.29 6.09 4.44
CA LYS A 155 5.03 6.21 3.16
C LYS A 155 5.17 4.90 2.37
N ASN A 156 5.12 3.74 3.06
CA ASN A 156 5.19 2.41 2.46
C ASN A 156 3.80 1.75 2.35
N GLY A 157 2.74 2.41 2.85
CA GLY A 157 1.38 1.90 2.82
C GLY A 157 1.09 0.78 3.82
N TYR A 158 1.85 0.66 4.89
CA TYR A 158 1.66 -0.39 5.90
C TYR A 158 0.57 -0.08 6.93
N TRP A 159 0.23 1.19 7.10
CA TRP A 159 -0.81 1.62 8.03
C TRP A 159 -1.41 2.96 7.62
N VAL A 160 -2.59 3.24 8.17
CA VAL A 160 -3.30 4.51 8.02
C VAL A 160 -3.66 5.09 9.38
N GLY A 161 -3.70 6.41 9.48
CA GLY A 161 -4.20 7.11 10.65
C GLY A 161 -5.72 7.25 10.59
N THR A 162 -6.43 6.66 11.54
CA THR A 162 -7.90 6.70 11.62
C THR A 162 -8.43 7.87 12.43
N SER A 163 -7.61 8.44 13.32
CA SER A 163 -7.98 9.60 14.15
C SER A 163 -6.76 10.38 14.57
N GLY A 164 -6.91 11.69 14.71
CA GLY A 164 -5.87 12.59 15.19
C GLY A 164 -6.29 13.34 16.45
N ARG A 165 -5.31 13.82 17.20
CA ARG A 165 -5.50 14.72 18.32
C ARG A 165 -4.69 15.99 18.09
N SER A 166 -5.33 17.14 18.18
CA SER A 166 -4.60 18.39 18.32
C SER A 166 -4.12 18.55 19.77
N ARG A 167 -2.94 19.12 19.92
CA ARG A 167 -2.47 19.61 21.20
C ARG A 167 -2.72 21.11 21.23
N SER A 168 -3.45 21.53 22.23
CA SER A 168 -3.80 22.94 22.43
C SER A 168 -3.13 23.46 23.68
N LEU A 169 -2.66 24.69 23.61
CA LEU A 169 -2.21 25.42 24.77
C LEU A 169 -3.44 25.95 25.52
N VAL A 170 -3.56 25.60 26.78
CA VAL A 170 -4.60 26.14 27.66
C VAL A 170 -3.97 27.18 28.56
N ILE A 171 -4.50 28.39 28.53
CA ILE A 171 -4.00 29.54 29.27
C ILE A 171 -5.07 30.08 30.23
N ASP A 172 -4.64 30.70 31.29
CA ASP A 172 -5.51 31.54 32.13
C ASP A 172 -5.50 32.96 31.53
N THR A 173 -6.62 33.36 30.93
CA THR A 173 -6.75 34.67 30.26
C THR A 173 -6.78 35.84 31.21
N ARG A 174 -6.77 35.62 32.55
CA ARG A 174 -6.63 36.65 33.55
C ARG A 174 -5.17 37.04 33.76
N ASP A 175 -4.25 36.08 33.53
CA ASP A 175 -2.83 36.24 33.82
C ASP A 175 -1.97 36.33 32.58
N VAL A 176 -2.44 35.81 31.41
CA VAL A 176 -1.71 35.76 30.15
C VAL A 176 -2.55 36.40 29.06
N THR A 177 -1.97 37.35 28.34
CA THR A 177 -2.59 37.99 27.18
C THR A 177 -2.17 37.33 25.87
N ASP A 178 -2.97 37.51 24.81
CA ASP A 178 -2.65 36.97 23.48
C ASP A 178 -1.28 37.43 22.93
N ALA A 179 -0.82 38.59 23.33
CA ALA A 179 0.47 39.15 22.93
C ALA A 179 1.68 38.43 23.57
N GLU A 180 1.45 37.75 24.68
CA GLU A 180 2.46 36.98 25.42
C GLU A 180 2.52 35.52 24.95
N LEU A 181 1.58 35.11 24.07
CA LEU A 181 1.59 33.76 23.55
C LEU A 181 2.67 33.59 22.49
N PRO A 182 3.43 32.49 22.53
CA PRO A 182 4.38 32.18 21.47
C PRO A 182 3.65 31.92 20.15
N GLY A 183 4.26 32.29 19.03
CA GLY A 183 3.69 32.09 17.69
C GLY A 183 3.60 30.64 17.27
N ASP A 184 4.37 29.76 17.93
CA ASP A 184 4.39 28.32 17.68
C ASP A 184 4.85 27.55 18.94
N ILE A 185 4.89 26.21 18.83
CA ILE A 185 5.26 25.32 19.94
C ILE A 185 6.74 25.49 20.36
N TYR A 186 7.61 25.95 19.48
CA TYR A 186 9.04 26.09 19.78
C TYR A 186 9.28 27.29 20.71
N GLY A 187 8.49 28.34 20.60
CA GLY A 187 8.52 29.46 21.51
C GLY A 187 8.07 29.15 22.94
N LEU A 188 7.63 27.94 23.24
CA LEU A 188 7.38 27.47 24.61
C LEU A 188 8.64 26.98 25.32
N ALA A 189 9.76 26.83 24.60
CA ALA A 189 11.03 26.34 25.13
C ALA A 189 12.01 27.46 25.52
N ASP A 190 11.70 28.69 25.16
CA ASP A 190 12.45 29.92 25.50
C ASP A 190 11.89 30.58 26.78
#